data_52f65365af9a011aaf9d7d078791dad4
#
_entry.id   52f65365af9a011aaf9d7d078791dad4
#
_cell.length_a   1.000
_cell.length_b   1.000
_cell.length_c   1.000
_cell.angle_alpha   90.00
_cell.angle_beta   90.00
_cell.angle_gamma   90.00
#
_symmetry.space_group_name_H-M   'P 1'
#
loop_
_entity.id
_entity.type
_entity.pdbx_description
1 polymer ?
#
loop_
_entity_poly.entity_id
_entity_poly.type
_entity_poly.pdbx_seq_one_letter_code
_entity_poly.pdbx_strand_id
1 'polypeptide(L)'
;MKSIGVVNFSSKPGSVELQEIDRPIASEDDVIMQVEAVSVCGSDLHQWHGRNSWAVNYPVVLGHEFCGVITELGKNVKSVGKWKEGDRVVTETAAVIDADSPMSRAGKYNLDPNRKGFGYGVNGGMTKYAKVASRLLHKIPTNISFDHAAMTEPCAVAYSATIAPGFVKPGDRIVVYGPGPIGVLSVAMARLAGAEVALVGLEKDRNRLEIAKIYGCEVIIGDASSWAKAADGLGADGVVDAAGVSASLKNALEVIRPDGWISKVGWGPQPLDFSLDPLVAKNVNLQGSFSHNWPMWERVLRLLETEKLDLKPILGGVFAIKDWQIAFEKMQSGEILKSVIKPE
;
A
#
# COMPACT_ATOMS: atom_id res chain seq x y z
N MET A 1 18.22 -11.06 23.59
CA MET A 1 16.80 -11.47 23.68
C MET A 1 16.36 -11.85 22.29
N LYS A 2 15.72 -13.01 22.12
CA LYS A 2 15.19 -13.45 20.83
C LYS A 2 13.69 -13.22 20.73
N SER A 3 13.18 -13.09 19.53
CA SER A 3 11.75 -13.02 19.22
C SER A 3 11.46 -13.90 18.01
N ILE A 4 10.20 -14.21 17.78
CA ILE A 4 9.75 -14.94 16.59
C ILE A 4 9.46 -13.95 15.48
N GLY A 5 9.85 -14.30 14.25
CA GLY A 5 9.53 -13.54 13.03
C GLY A 5 9.04 -14.44 11.91
N VAL A 6 8.21 -13.89 11.02
CA VAL A 6 7.86 -14.53 9.75
C VAL A 6 8.96 -14.21 8.75
N VAL A 7 9.79 -15.19 8.46
CA VAL A 7 11.04 -15.02 7.70
C VAL A 7 10.94 -15.66 6.33
N ASN A 8 11.24 -14.88 5.29
CA ASN A 8 11.50 -15.40 3.96
C ASN A 8 13.01 -15.69 3.80
N PHE A 9 13.38 -16.95 3.69
CA PHE A 9 14.78 -17.39 3.70
C PHE A 9 15.36 -17.72 2.32
N SER A 10 14.55 -17.74 1.27
CA SER A 10 15.04 -17.93 -0.11
C SER A 10 14.02 -17.48 -1.16
N SER A 11 14.43 -17.47 -2.44
CA SER A 11 13.58 -17.13 -3.59
C SER A 11 12.61 -18.24 -4.02
N LYS A 12 12.66 -19.41 -3.37
CA LYS A 12 11.82 -20.55 -3.77
C LYS A 12 10.41 -20.43 -3.17
N PRO A 13 9.37 -20.93 -3.85
CA PRO A 13 8.05 -21.03 -3.27
C PRO A 13 8.08 -21.82 -1.93
N GLY A 14 7.31 -21.36 -0.94
CA GLY A 14 7.24 -21.99 0.37
C GLY A 14 8.43 -21.72 1.29
N SER A 15 9.31 -20.78 0.94
CA SER A 15 10.48 -20.38 1.75
C SER A 15 10.14 -19.34 2.82
N VAL A 16 8.93 -19.35 3.36
CA VAL A 16 8.49 -18.46 4.44
C VAL A 16 8.06 -19.30 5.63
N GLU A 17 8.66 -19.04 6.80
CA GLU A 17 8.36 -19.77 8.03
C GLU A 17 8.58 -18.91 9.27
N LEU A 18 8.14 -19.39 10.43
CA LEU A 18 8.48 -18.79 11.72
C LEU A 18 9.90 -19.17 12.11
N GLN A 19 10.73 -18.17 12.38
CA GLN A 19 12.11 -18.37 12.87
C GLN A 19 12.39 -17.51 14.10
N GLU A 20 13.30 -17.99 14.95
CA GLU A 20 13.89 -17.14 15.99
C GLU A 20 14.85 -16.12 15.36
N ILE A 21 14.67 -14.87 15.71
CA ILE A 21 15.53 -13.76 15.30
C ILE A 21 16.03 -12.98 16.51
N ASP A 22 17.20 -12.38 16.39
CA ASP A 22 17.74 -11.54 17.44
C ASP A 22 17.01 -10.20 17.51
N ARG A 23 16.78 -9.71 18.74
CA ARG A 23 16.26 -8.34 18.93
C ARG A 23 17.26 -7.35 18.33
N PRO A 24 16.81 -6.43 17.47
CA PRO A 24 17.68 -5.41 16.89
C PRO A 24 18.17 -4.42 17.97
N ILE A 25 19.29 -3.77 17.68
CA ILE A 25 19.89 -2.72 18.50
C ILE A 25 19.76 -1.39 17.76
N ALA A 26 19.34 -0.34 18.47
CA ALA A 26 19.23 1.00 17.88
C ALA A 26 20.61 1.54 17.47
N SER A 27 20.74 2.01 16.23
CA SER A 27 21.87 2.85 15.83
C SER A 27 21.61 4.29 16.29
N GLU A 28 22.54 5.20 16.07
CA GLU A 28 22.45 6.56 16.63
C GLU A 28 21.19 7.33 16.20
N ASP A 29 20.72 7.13 14.96
CA ASP A 29 19.57 7.83 14.35
C ASP A 29 18.29 6.98 14.32
N ASP A 30 18.35 5.77 14.90
CA ASP A 30 17.23 4.82 14.87
C ASP A 30 16.46 4.78 16.19
N VAL A 31 15.30 4.18 16.14
CA VAL A 31 14.54 3.73 17.31
C VAL A 31 14.34 2.21 17.24
N ILE A 32 14.11 1.58 18.39
CA ILE A 32 13.50 0.25 18.45
C ILE A 32 12.01 0.44 18.72
N MET A 33 11.22 -0.09 17.81
CA MET A 33 9.76 -0.15 17.93
C MET A 33 9.37 -1.53 18.40
N GLN A 34 8.60 -1.63 19.50
CA GLN A 34 7.79 -2.81 19.75
C GLN A 34 6.61 -2.76 18.79
N VAL A 35 6.53 -3.73 17.91
CA VAL A 35 5.50 -3.79 16.88
C VAL A 35 4.20 -4.29 17.49
N GLU A 36 3.13 -3.52 17.32
CA GLU A 36 1.80 -3.82 17.84
C GLU A 36 0.86 -4.37 16.76
N ALA A 37 1.09 -4.01 15.49
CA ALA A 37 0.31 -4.48 14.37
C ALA A 37 1.09 -4.38 13.05
N VAL A 38 0.91 -5.38 12.20
CA VAL A 38 1.45 -5.44 10.81
C VAL A 38 0.33 -5.80 9.87
N SER A 39 0.06 -4.98 8.89
CA SER A 39 -0.89 -5.28 7.83
C SER A 39 -0.21 -6.09 6.73
N VAL A 40 -0.88 -7.09 6.20
CA VAL A 40 -0.36 -7.96 5.13
C VAL A 40 -0.56 -7.30 3.78
N CYS A 41 0.50 -7.22 2.98
CA CYS A 41 0.47 -6.73 1.61
C CYS A 41 0.41 -7.87 0.58
N GLY A 42 -0.12 -7.59 -0.60
CA GLY A 42 -0.03 -8.52 -1.73
C GLY A 42 1.40 -8.90 -2.09
N SER A 43 2.36 -8.01 -1.85
CA SER A 43 3.79 -8.29 -2.06
C SER A 43 4.36 -9.35 -1.10
N ASP A 44 3.84 -9.45 0.14
CA ASP A 44 4.22 -10.53 1.05
C ASP A 44 3.73 -11.88 0.51
N LEU A 45 2.51 -11.92 -0.09
CA LEU A 45 1.98 -13.11 -0.76
C LEU A 45 2.81 -13.49 -1.98
N HIS A 46 3.27 -12.51 -2.77
CA HIS A 46 4.17 -12.75 -3.90
C HIS A 46 5.50 -13.37 -3.45
N GLN A 47 6.08 -12.90 -2.36
CA GLN A 47 7.29 -13.48 -1.77
C GLN A 47 7.05 -14.89 -1.26
N TRP A 48 5.93 -15.15 -0.56
CA TRP A 48 5.56 -16.49 -0.09
C TRP A 48 5.49 -17.52 -1.21
N HIS A 49 5.03 -17.08 -2.39
CA HIS A 49 4.94 -17.95 -3.58
C HIS A 49 6.17 -17.91 -4.50
N GLY A 50 7.23 -17.17 -4.15
CA GLY A 50 8.40 -17.00 -5.00
C GLY A 50 8.09 -16.34 -6.35
N ARG A 51 7.12 -15.42 -6.39
CA ARG A 51 6.61 -14.74 -7.60
C ARG A 51 6.92 -13.24 -7.64
N ASN A 52 7.75 -12.75 -6.73
CA ASN A 52 8.17 -11.34 -6.71
C ASN A 52 9.08 -11.03 -7.90
N SER A 53 8.87 -9.87 -8.53
CA SER A 53 9.69 -9.35 -9.64
C SER A 53 10.78 -8.37 -9.21
N TRP A 54 10.92 -8.13 -7.91
CA TRP A 54 11.93 -7.26 -7.31
C TRP A 54 12.97 -8.04 -6.52
N ALA A 55 14.13 -7.43 -6.29
CA ALA A 55 15.20 -8.04 -5.50
C ALA A 55 14.83 -8.15 -4.01
N VAL A 56 15.17 -9.26 -3.40
CA VAL A 56 14.98 -9.54 -1.97
C VAL A 56 16.30 -9.97 -1.36
N ASN A 57 16.65 -9.42 -0.21
CA ASN A 57 17.85 -9.75 0.57
C ASN A 57 17.53 -10.87 1.56
N TYR A 58 17.73 -12.11 1.15
CA TYR A 58 17.46 -13.29 1.98
C TYR A 58 18.57 -13.56 3.00
N PRO A 59 18.27 -14.02 4.24
CA PRO A 59 16.94 -14.11 4.82
C PRO A 59 16.42 -12.73 5.24
N VAL A 60 15.09 -12.53 5.22
CA VAL A 60 14.47 -11.29 5.62
C VAL A 60 13.15 -11.52 6.35
N VAL A 61 12.91 -10.77 7.43
CA VAL A 61 11.60 -10.72 8.08
C VAL A 61 10.63 -9.95 7.20
N LEU A 62 9.45 -10.53 6.93
CA LEU A 62 8.41 -9.90 6.10
C LEU A 62 7.70 -8.72 6.80
N GLY A 63 6.83 -8.05 6.06
CA GLY A 63 5.95 -6.99 6.53
C GLY A 63 6.56 -5.59 6.45
N HIS A 64 5.92 -4.71 5.70
CA HIS A 64 6.36 -3.31 5.52
C HIS A 64 5.27 -2.30 5.87
N GLU A 65 4.09 -2.75 6.29
CA GLU A 65 2.95 -1.97 6.70
C GLU A 65 2.77 -2.15 8.23
N PHE A 66 3.55 -1.47 9.07
CA PHE A 66 3.54 -1.75 10.52
C PHE A 66 3.63 -0.51 11.39
N CYS A 67 3.18 -0.67 12.62
CA CYS A 67 3.16 0.36 13.64
C CYS A 67 3.37 -0.24 15.03
N GLY A 68 3.64 0.61 16.01
CA GLY A 68 3.86 0.16 17.38
C GLY A 68 4.22 1.27 18.34
N VAL A 69 4.99 0.91 19.37
CA VAL A 69 5.43 1.81 20.45
C VAL A 69 6.94 1.87 20.48
N ILE A 70 7.50 3.06 20.60
CA ILE A 70 8.95 3.25 20.76
C ILE A 70 9.38 2.72 22.12
N THR A 71 10.36 1.80 22.14
CA THR A 71 10.91 1.23 23.38
C THR A 71 12.37 1.59 23.63
N GLU A 72 13.07 2.09 22.61
CA GLU A 72 14.48 2.50 22.73
C GLU A 72 14.78 3.58 21.68
N LEU A 73 15.59 4.53 22.06
CA LEU A 73 16.01 5.65 21.20
C LEU A 73 17.52 5.65 21.01
N GLY A 74 17.97 5.85 19.79
CA GLY A 74 19.37 6.13 19.50
C GLY A 74 19.84 7.47 20.07
N LYS A 75 21.15 7.65 20.15
CA LYS A 75 21.77 8.83 20.79
C LYS A 75 21.33 10.15 20.15
N ASN A 76 21.34 10.23 18.82
CA ASN A 76 20.97 11.44 18.10
C ASN A 76 19.47 11.71 18.21
N VAL A 77 18.63 10.68 18.19
CA VAL A 77 17.18 10.80 18.36
C VAL A 77 16.84 11.39 19.73
N LYS A 78 17.53 10.94 20.80
CA LYS A 78 17.40 11.52 22.15
C LYS A 78 17.78 12.99 22.18
N SER A 79 18.89 13.36 21.50
CA SER A 79 19.38 14.75 21.46
C SER A 79 18.41 15.70 20.76
N VAL A 80 17.74 15.25 19.69
CA VAL A 80 16.75 16.04 18.96
C VAL A 80 15.46 16.24 19.77
N GLY A 81 15.10 15.26 20.61
CA GLY A 81 13.95 15.38 21.54
C GLY A 81 12.58 15.36 20.90
N LYS A 82 12.46 15.04 19.59
CA LYS A 82 11.17 14.91 18.90
C LYS A 82 10.39 13.67 19.37
N TRP A 83 11.09 12.58 19.65
CA TRP A 83 10.53 11.28 20.01
C TRP A 83 10.91 10.88 21.43
N LYS A 84 10.03 10.10 22.09
CA LYS A 84 10.26 9.54 23.42
C LYS A 84 9.79 8.10 23.49
N GLU A 85 10.31 7.33 24.43
CA GLU A 85 9.79 6.00 24.77
C GLU A 85 8.32 6.09 25.17
N GLY A 86 7.51 5.15 24.70
CA GLY A 86 6.06 5.15 24.86
C GLY A 86 5.28 5.86 23.75
N ASP A 87 5.93 6.59 22.83
CA ASP A 87 5.25 7.20 21.70
C ASP A 87 4.68 6.12 20.77
N ARG A 88 3.40 6.30 20.40
CA ARG A 88 2.71 5.45 19.41
C ARG A 88 3.04 5.96 18.02
N VAL A 89 3.65 5.11 17.19
CA VAL A 89 4.18 5.51 15.88
C VAL A 89 3.88 4.49 14.80
N VAL A 90 3.70 4.98 13.58
CA VAL A 90 3.68 4.19 12.35
C VAL A 90 4.85 4.61 11.47
N THR A 91 5.38 3.71 10.65
CA THR A 91 6.59 3.93 9.86
C THR A 91 6.34 3.87 8.36
N GLU A 92 7.03 4.75 7.62
CA GLU A 92 7.16 4.64 6.18
C GLU A 92 8.01 3.43 5.78
N THR A 93 7.93 3.03 4.51
CA THR A 93 8.59 1.81 4.01
C THR A 93 10.03 2.01 3.52
N ALA A 94 10.47 3.25 3.24
CA ALA A 94 11.79 3.55 2.68
C ALA A 94 12.91 3.49 3.74
N ALA A 95 13.19 2.29 4.25
CA ALA A 95 14.11 2.04 5.38
C ALA A 95 15.51 2.62 5.13
N VAL A 96 16.07 2.39 3.94
CA VAL A 96 17.36 2.93 3.52
C VAL A 96 17.17 3.77 2.27
N ILE A 97 17.76 4.92 2.23
CA ILE A 97 17.85 5.82 1.07
C ILE A 97 19.26 6.44 1.03
N ASP A 98 19.65 6.90 -0.13
CA ASP A 98 20.74 7.83 -0.28
C ASP A 98 20.19 9.27 -0.16
N ALA A 99 20.46 9.93 0.96
CA ALA A 99 19.95 11.28 1.23
C ALA A 99 20.51 12.32 0.23
N ASP A 100 21.64 12.04 -0.39
CA ASP A 100 22.30 12.91 -1.36
C ASP A 100 21.89 12.65 -2.80
N SER A 101 21.13 11.60 -3.07
CA SER A 101 20.62 11.34 -4.41
C SER A 101 19.71 12.49 -4.90
N PRO A 102 19.70 12.79 -6.21
CA PRO A 102 18.82 13.83 -6.76
C PRO A 102 17.35 13.62 -6.43
N MET A 103 16.91 12.34 -6.36
CA MET A 103 15.52 12.01 -6.01
C MET A 103 15.22 12.33 -4.54
N SER A 104 16.10 11.95 -3.62
CA SER A 104 15.94 12.25 -2.19
C SER A 104 15.96 13.75 -1.91
N ARG A 105 16.89 14.48 -2.51
CA ARG A 105 16.97 15.95 -2.40
C ARG A 105 15.73 16.66 -2.96
N ALA A 106 15.07 16.08 -3.96
CA ALA A 106 13.79 16.58 -4.50
C ALA A 106 12.57 16.17 -3.67
N GLY A 107 12.75 15.51 -2.51
CA GLY A 107 11.66 14.99 -1.68
C GLY A 107 10.97 13.74 -2.25
N LYS A 108 11.53 13.14 -3.29
CA LYS A 108 11.04 11.95 -3.98
C LYS A 108 11.86 10.71 -3.62
N TYR A 109 12.22 10.56 -2.34
CA TYR A 109 13.07 9.45 -1.85
C TYR A 109 12.44 8.07 -2.02
N ASN A 110 11.12 7.98 -2.22
CA ASN A 110 10.47 6.76 -2.66
C ASN A 110 10.99 6.27 -4.03
N LEU A 111 11.54 7.16 -4.86
CA LEU A 111 12.13 6.89 -6.17
C LEU A 111 13.67 6.86 -6.15
N ASP A 112 14.29 6.88 -4.97
CA ASP A 112 15.74 6.75 -4.86
C ASP A 112 16.18 5.36 -5.38
N PRO A 113 17.13 5.30 -6.35
CA PRO A 113 17.60 4.03 -6.91
C PRO A 113 18.29 3.12 -5.88
N ASN A 114 18.82 3.68 -4.79
CA ASN A 114 19.47 2.93 -3.70
C ASN A 114 18.49 2.55 -2.57
N ARG A 115 17.21 2.85 -2.73
CA ARG A 115 16.18 2.58 -1.72
C ARG A 115 16.10 1.10 -1.39
N LYS A 116 16.11 0.79 -0.07
CA LYS A 116 15.75 -0.54 0.44
C LYS A 116 14.53 -0.39 1.33
N GLY A 117 13.53 -1.22 1.10
CA GLY A 117 12.31 -1.21 1.91
C GLY A 117 12.32 -2.31 2.96
N PHE A 118 11.47 -2.14 3.97
CA PHE A 118 11.18 -3.17 4.93
C PHE A 118 10.56 -4.39 4.25
N GLY A 119 10.79 -5.58 4.79
CA GLY A 119 10.19 -6.82 4.32
C GLY A 119 10.81 -7.42 3.04
N TYR A 120 11.81 -6.74 2.44
CA TYR A 120 12.54 -7.27 1.27
C TYR A 120 14.00 -6.80 1.19
N GLY A 121 14.29 -5.54 1.42
CA GLY A 121 15.65 -4.99 1.42
C GLY A 121 16.30 -5.03 2.78
N VAL A 122 15.49 -4.89 3.84
CA VAL A 122 15.84 -5.02 5.25
C VAL A 122 14.69 -5.71 5.99
N ASN A 123 14.95 -6.20 7.21
CA ASN A 123 13.94 -6.83 8.04
C ASN A 123 12.72 -5.94 8.26
N GLY A 124 11.53 -6.51 8.09
CA GLY A 124 10.24 -5.87 8.27
C GLY A 124 9.66 -6.01 9.68
N GLY A 125 8.36 -5.75 9.78
CA GLY A 125 7.63 -5.68 11.05
C GLY A 125 6.91 -6.96 11.48
N MET A 126 6.95 -8.06 10.72
CA MET A 126 6.32 -9.33 11.16
C MET A 126 7.18 -10.01 12.23
N THR A 127 7.47 -9.28 13.29
CA THR A 127 8.23 -9.67 14.48
C THR A 127 7.95 -8.71 15.63
N LYS A 128 8.27 -9.09 16.85
CA LYS A 128 8.01 -8.29 18.05
C LYS A 128 8.76 -6.94 18.07
N TYR A 129 9.99 -6.88 17.54
CA TYR A 129 10.80 -5.67 17.58
C TYR A 129 11.38 -5.35 16.20
N ALA A 130 11.22 -4.11 15.76
CA ALA A 130 11.80 -3.60 14.53
C ALA A 130 12.71 -2.39 14.81
N LYS A 131 13.83 -2.31 14.07
CA LYS A 131 14.69 -1.13 14.04
C LYS A 131 14.22 -0.21 12.94
N VAL A 132 13.94 1.05 13.27
CA VAL A 132 13.37 2.02 12.34
C VAL A 132 14.14 3.33 12.43
N ALA A 133 14.54 3.89 11.29
CA ALA A 133 15.13 5.21 11.23
C ALA A 133 14.10 6.28 11.68
N SER A 134 14.50 7.16 12.62
CA SER A 134 13.58 8.13 13.23
C SER A 134 12.91 9.08 12.24
N ARG A 135 13.52 9.31 11.07
CA ARG A 135 12.96 10.11 9.96
C ARG A 135 11.69 9.54 9.33
N LEU A 136 11.46 8.23 9.48
CA LEU A 136 10.32 7.51 8.88
C LEU A 136 9.08 7.52 9.76
N LEU A 137 9.20 8.00 10.99
CA LEU A 137 8.15 7.87 11.99
C LEU A 137 7.12 8.98 11.88
N HIS A 138 5.85 8.57 11.97
CA HIS A 138 4.70 9.44 12.12
C HIS A 138 3.98 9.10 13.42
N LYS A 139 3.49 10.13 14.12
CA LYS A 139 2.73 9.94 15.34
C LYS A 139 1.32 9.44 15.02
N ILE A 140 0.90 8.36 15.67
CA ILE A 140 -0.46 7.84 15.55
C ILE A 140 -1.39 8.70 16.40
N PRO A 141 -2.47 9.28 15.85
CA PRO A 141 -3.51 9.97 16.61
C PRO A 141 -4.12 9.04 17.67
N THR A 142 -4.54 9.63 18.82
CA THR A 142 -5.00 8.85 19.98
C THR A 142 -6.28 8.06 19.73
N ASN A 143 -7.12 8.52 18.81
CA ASN A 143 -8.37 7.85 18.41
C ASN A 143 -8.18 6.72 17.39
N ILE A 144 -6.96 6.47 16.91
CA ILE A 144 -6.68 5.42 15.94
C ILE A 144 -6.10 4.19 16.65
N SER A 145 -6.70 3.02 16.44
CA SER A 145 -6.15 1.74 16.92
C SER A 145 -4.88 1.35 16.15
N PHE A 146 -4.03 0.49 16.73
CA PHE A 146 -2.86 -0.03 16.02
C PHE A 146 -3.26 -0.84 14.77
N ASP A 147 -4.37 -1.57 14.79
CA ASP A 147 -4.85 -2.35 13.66
C ASP A 147 -5.18 -1.46 12.45
N HIS A 148 -5.80 -0.31 12.71
CA HIS A 148 -6.05 0.69 11.66
C HIS A 148 -4.78 1.47 11.29
N ALA A 149 -3.93 1.80 12.25
CA ALA A 149 -2.68 2.52 11.99
C ALA A 149 -1.70 1.73 11.10
N ALA A 150 -1.64 0.40 11.24
CA ALA A 150 -0.85 -0.45 10.35
C ALA A 150 -1.27 -0.32 8.87
N MET A 151 -2.54 -0.01 8.60
CA MET A 151 -3.07 0.19 7.24
C MET A 151 -2.81 1.61 6.69
N THR A 152 -2.09 2.48 7.39
CA THR A 152 -1.70 3.82 6.86
C THR A 152 -0.88 3.69 5.58
N GLU A 153 -0.02 2.67 5.49
CA GLU A 153 0.83 2.45 4.31
C GLU A 153 -0.01 2.25 3.03
N PRO A 154 -0.90 1.24 2.93
CA PRO A 154 -1.70 1.07 1.71
C PRO A 154 -2.63 2.26 1.43
N CYS A 155 -3.07 3.00 2.45
CA CYS A 155 -3.77 4.26 2.25
C CYS A 155 -2.87 5.32 1.60
N ALA A 156 -1.59 5.41 2.00
CA ALA A 156 -0.63 6.32 1.39
C ALA A 156 -0.30 5.93 -0.06
N VAL A 157 -0.24 4.63 -0.38
CA VAL A 157 -0.13 4.13 -1.76
C VAL A 157 -1.35 4.56 -2.59
N ALA A 158 -2.56 4.35 -2.09
CA ALA A 158 -3.79 4.74 -2.79
C ALA A 158 -3.89 6.26 -2.95
N TYR A 159 -3.49 7.04 -1.92
CA TYR A 159 -3.40 8.50 -2.01
C TYR A 159 -2.40 8.95 -3.08
N SER A 160 -1.22 8.30 -3.14
CA SER A 160 -0.19 8.54 -4.15
C SER A 160 -0.71 8.28 -5.56
N ALA A 161 -1.47 7.20 -5.76
CA ALA A 161 -1.98 6.81 -7.06
C ALA A 161 -3.14 7.69 -7.55
N THR A 162 -3.93 8.26 -6.62
CA THR A 162 -5.22 8.87 -6.94
C THR A 162 -5.18 10.40 -6.80
N ILE A 163 -4.69 10.89 -5.66
CA ILE A 163 -4.78 12.32 -5.27
C ILE A 163 -3.49 13.09 -5.53
N ALA A 164 -2.34 12.49 -5.21
CA ALA A 164 -1.06 13.21 -5.25
C ALA A 164 -0.68 13.75 -6.63
N PRO A 165 -1.04 13.11 -7.77
CA PRO A 165 -0.79 13.67 -9.09
C PRO A 165 -1.60 14.94 -9.39
N GLY A 166 -2.66 15.22 -8.60
CA GLY A 166 -3.52 16.41 -8.80
C GLY A 166 -4.49 16.30 -9.98
N PHE A 167 -4.73 15.08 -10.47
CA PHE A 167 -5.60 14.86 -11.62
C PHE A 167 -7.07 14.81 -11.26
N VAL A 168 -7.43 14.24 -10.10
CA VAL A 168 -8.83 14.08 -9.68
C VAL A 168 -9.42 15.42 -9.27
N LYS A 169 -10.57 15.76 -9.83
CA LYS A 169 -11.35 16.97 -9.52
C LYS A 169 -12.76 16.58 -9.07
N PRO A 170 -13.44 17.43 -8.29
CA PRO A 170 -14.85 17.24 -7.97
C PRO A 170 -15.69 17.17 -9.26
N GLY A 171 -16.54 16.13 -9.35
CA GLY A 171 -17.39 15.90 -10.51
C GLY A 171 -16.77 15.01 -11.59
N ASP A 172 -15.47 14.69 -11.51
CA ASP A 172 -14.84 13.74 -12.43
C ASP A 172 -15.47 12.34 -12.31
N ARG A 173 -15.49 11.61 -13.41
CA ARG A 173 -15.86 10.19 -13.48
C ARG A 173 -14.61 9.33 -13.55
N ILE A 174 -14.39 8.52 -12.51
CA ILE A 174 -13.18 7.71 -12.35
C ILE A 174 -13.52 6.23 -12.40
N VAL A 175 -12.83 5.47 -13.24
CA VAL A 175 -12.90 4.00 -13.25
C VAL A 175 -11.69 3.45 -12.50
N VAL A 176 -11.93 2.55 -11.54
CA VAL A 176 -10.86 1.82 -10.83
C VAL A 176 -10.93 0.35 -11.23
N TYR A 177 -9.83 -0.21 -11.73
CA TYR A 177 -9.70 -1.63 -12.05
C TYR A 177 -8.99 -2.39 -10.93
N GLY A 178 -9.60 -3.48 -10.47
CA GLY A 178 -9.05 -4.39 -9.47
C GLY A 178 -9.53 -4.11 -8.06
N PRO A 179 -10.44 -4.94 -7.51
CA PRO A 179 -11.02 -4.76 -6.18
C PRO A 179 -10.14 -5.34 -5.05
N GLY A 180 -8.82 -5.24 -5.21
CA GLY A 180 -7.87 -5.47 -4.12
C GLY A 180 -7.85 -4.31 -3.12
N PRO A 181 -7.08 -4.41 -2.01
CA PRO A 181 -6.99 -3.34 -1.01
C PRO A 181 -6.67 -1.97 -1.60
N ILE A 182 -5.71 -1.90 -2.53
CA ILE A 182 -5.33 -0.62 -3.17
C ILE A 182 -6.46 -0.07 -4.03
N GLY A 183 -7.17 -0.92 -4.79
CA GLY A 183 -8.31 -0.46 -5.60
C GLY A 183 -9.45 0.08 -4.74
N VAL A 184 -9.84 -0.63 -3.67
CA VAL A 184 -10.90 -0.17 -2.77
C VAL A 184 -10.50 1.12 -2.04
N LEU A 185 -9.24 1.23 -1.61
CA LEU A 185 -8.72 2.48 -1.02
C LEU A 185 -8.64 3.61 -2.04
N SER A 186 -8.32 3.32 -3.31
CA SER A 186 -8.37 4.33 -4.40
C SER A 186 -9.79 4.83 -4.66
N VAL A 187 -10.78 3.95 -4.58
CA VAL A 187 -12.21 4.36 -4.59
C VAL A 187 -12.48 5.35 -3.46
N ALA A 188 -12.13 4.99 -2.21
CA ALA A 188 -12.34 5.87 -1.06
C ALA A 188 -11.67 7.24 -1.25
N MET A 189 -10.41 7.26 -1.73
CA MET A 189 -9.68 8.51 -2.00
C MET A 189 -10.35 9.37 -3.09
N ALA A 190 -10.74 8.78 -4.22
CA ALA A 190 -11.40 9.50 -5.30
C ALA A 190 -12.77 10.05 -4.87
N ARG A 191 -13.54 9.28 -4.10
CA ARG A 191 -14.81 9.73 -3.52
C ARG A 191 -14.61 10.90 -2.56
N LEU A 192 -13.60 10.86 -1.71
CA LEU A 192 -13.25 11.98 -0.81
C LEU A 192 -12.85 13.24 -1.59
N ALA A 193 -12.30 13.10 -2.80
CA ALA A 193 -12.00 14.23 -3.69
C ALA A 193 -13.23 14.74 -4.45
N GLY A 194 -14.40 14.12 -4.31
CA GLY A 194 -15.65 14.54 -4.93
C GLY A 194 -15.92 13.94 -6.32
N ALA A 195 -15.18 12.90 -6.72
CA ALA A 195 -15.41 12.21 -7.98
C ALA A 195 -16.58 11.21 -7.88
N GLU A 196 -17.24 10.93 -9.02
CA GLU A 196 -18.04 9.73 -9.22
C GLU A 196 -17.12 8.56 -9.56
N VAL A 197 -17.33 7.40 -8.92
CA VAL A 197 -16.39 6.28 -9.05
C VAL A 197 -17.10 4.99 -9.37
N ALA A 198 -16.60 4.26 -10.37
CA ALA A 198 -16.92 2.86 -10.60
C ALA A 198 -15.72 1.96 -10.29
N LEU A 199 -15.94 0.89 -9.53
CA LEU A 199 -14.95 -0.15 -9.30
C LEU A 199 -15.27 -1.39 -10.14
N VAL A 200 -14.29 -1.80 -10.93
CA VAL A 200 -14.41 -2.93 -11.85
C VAL A 200 -13.67 -4.15 -11.30
N GLY A 201 -14.34 -5.27 -11.28
CA GLY A 201 -13.79 -6.56 -10.91
C GLY A 201 -14.37 -7.71 -11.74
N LEU A 202 -14.02 -8.92 -11.35
CA LEU A 202 -14.53 -10.16 -11.94
C LEU A 202 -15.57 -10.79 -11.00
N GLU A 203 -16.33 -11.78 -11.50
CA GLU A 203 -17.34 -12.50 -10.70
C GLU A 203 -16.75 -13.11 -9.41
N LYS A 204 -15.53 -13.61 -9.47
CA LYS A 204 -14.81 -14.14 -8.29
C LYS A 204 -14.53 -13.11 -7.21
N ASP A 205 -14.57 -11.81 -7.55
CA ASP A 205 -14.24 -10.70 -6.64
C ASP A 205 -15.49 -10.10 -5.96
N ARG A 206 -16.65 -10.72 -6.11
CA ARG A 206 -17.96 -10.20 -5.66
C ARG A 206 -17.93 -9.73 -4.20
N ASN A 207 -17.32 -10.50 -3.29
CA ASN A 207 -17.22 -10.12 -1.87
C ASN A 207 -16.46 -8.80 -1.68
N ARG A 208 -15.36 -8.60 -2.40
CA ARG A 208 -14.56 -7.37 -2.33
C ARG A 208 -15.27 -6.18 -2.96
N LEU A 209 -16.04 -6.42 -4.02
CA LEU A 209 -16.87 -5.41 -4.66
C LEU A 209 -17.99 -4.92 -3.73
N GLU A 210 -18.62 -5.81 -2.97
CA GLU A 210 -19.63 -5.43 -1.98
C GLU A 210 -19.07 -4.56 -0.86
N ILE A 211 -17.85 -4.85 -0.39
CA ILE A 211 -17.15 -4.00 0.59
C ILE A 211 -16.94 -2.58 0.02
N ALA A 212 -16.56 -2.48 -1.24
CA ALA A 212 -16.27 -1.18 -1.88
C ALA A 212 -17.50 -0.27 -1.98
N LYS A 213 -18.72 -0.83 -2.09
CA LYS A 213 -19.97 -0.05 -2.11
C LYS A 213 -20.13 0.86 -0.90
N ILE A 214 -19.55 0.47 0.25
CA ILE A 214 -19.60 1.25 1.49
C ILE A 214 -18.95 2.64 1.30
N TYR A 215 -17.98 2.75 0.39
CA TYR A 215 -17.33 4.01 0.03
C TYR A 215 -18.07 4.81 -1.04
N GLY A 216 -19.29 4.39 -1.43
CA GLY A 216 -20.16 5.14 -2.33
C GLY A 216 -19.79 5.05 -3.80
N CYS A 217 -19.15 3.95 -4.25
CA CYS A 217 -18.91 3.69 -5.66
C CYS A 217 -19.99 2.79 -6.28
N GLU A 218 -20.13 2.85 -7.58
CA GLU A 218 -20.79 1.82 -8.36
C GLU A 218 -19.83 0.63 -8.57
N VAL A 219 -20.36 -0.59 -8.59
CA VAL A 219 -19.57 -1.79 -8.85
C VAL A 219 -19.97 -2.44 -10.15
N ILE A 220 -18.98 -2.80 -10.95
CA ILE A 220 -19.17 -3.34 -12.29
C ILE A 220 -18.40 -4.65 -12.41
N ILE A 221 -19.06 -5.68 -12.95
CA ILE A 221 -18.40 -6.93 -13.31
C ILE A 221 -18.13 -6.90 -14.81
N GLY A 222 -16.85 -6.91 -15.18
CA GLY A 222 -16.41 -6.97 -16.59
C GLY A 222 -16.23 -5.61 -17.24
N ASP A 223 -17.15 -5.16 -18.10
CA ASP A 223 -16.99 -3.98 -18.94
C ASP A 223 -17.60 -2.71 -18.33
N ALA A 224 -16.81 -1.65 -18.21
CA ALA A 224 -17.22 -0.34 -17.70
C ALA A 224 -17.55 0.68 -18.80
N SER A 225 -17.55 0.32 -20.09
CA SER A 225 -17.68 1.26 -21.21
C SER A 225 -18.99 2.06 -21.17
N SER A 226 -20.10 1.41 -20.86
CA SER A 226 -21.41 2.08 -20.76
C SER A 226 -21.42 3.09 -19.62
N TRP A 227 -20.90 2.73 -18.45
CA TRP A 227 -20.80 3.64 -17.32
C TRP A 227 -19.88 4.82 -17.64
N ALA A 228 -18.69 4.55 -18.17
CA ALA A 228 -17.71 5.60 -18.50
C ALA A 228 -18.26 6.64 -19.49
N LYS A 229 -19.07 6.22 -20.45
CA LYS A 229 -19.65 7.08 -21.51
C LYS A 229 -20.98 7.73 -21.13
N ALA A 230 -21.55 7.43 -19.96
CA ALA A 230 -22.91 7.84 -19.62
C ALA A 230 -23.11 9.36 -19.50
N ALA A 231 -22.05 10.13 -19.22
CA ALA A 231 -22.15 11.58 -19.03
C ALA A 231 -22.23 12.34 -20.37
N ASP A 232 -21.22 12.17 -21.23
CA ASP A 232 -21.05 12.95 -22.46
C ASP A 232 -20.68 12.12 -23.70
N GLY A 233 -20.61 10.80 -23.55
CA GLY A 233 -20.26 9.88 -24.62
C GLY A 233 -18.74 9.71 -24.86
N LEU A 234 -17.89 10.49 -24.21
CA LEU A 234 -16.44 10.52 -24.47
C LEU A 234 -15.68 9.45 -23.68
N GLY A 235 -16.10 9.16 -22.45
CA GLY A 235 -15.43 8.21 -21.56
C GLY A 235 -15.15 8.76 -20.16
N ALA A 236 -14.42 8.01 -19.36
CA ALA A 236 -14.03 8.41 -18.00
C ALA A 236 -12.95 9.51 -18.04
N ASP A 237 -13.00 10.45 -17.08
CA ASP A 237 -11.98 11.49 -16.92
C ASP A 237 -10.64 10.93 -16.47
N GLY A 238 -10.70 9.88 -15.65
CA GLY A 238 -9.50 9.18 -15.15
C GLY A 238 -9.72 7.70 -14.91
N VAL A 239 -8.61 6.97 -14.91
CA VAL A 239 -8.58 5.55 -14.56
C VAL A 239 -7.46 5.28 -13.57
N VAL A 240 -7.75 4.45 -12.56
CA VAL A 240 -6.73 3.86 -11.67
C VAL A 240 -6.63 2.36 -11.97
N ASP A 241 -5.49 1.91 -12.50
CA ASP A 241 -5.21 0.49 -12.69
C ASP A 241 -4.49 -0.08 -11.46
N ALA A 242 -5.27 -0.67 -10.56
CA ALA A 242 -4.80 -1.38 -9.37
C ALA A 242 -4.78 -2.91 -9.55
N ALA A 243 -5.19 -3.43 -10.72
CA ALA A 243 -5.18 -4.86 -11.03
C ALA A 243 -3.80 -5.35 -11.52
N GLY A 244 -3.07 -4.51 -12.26
CA GLY A 244 -1.71 -4.79 -12.71
C GLY A 244 -1.59 -5.84 -13.80
N VAL A 245 -2.68 -6.22 -14.47
CA VAL A 245 -2.67 -7.19 -15.58
C VAL A 245 -2.80 -6.48 -16.93
N SER A 246 -2.32 -7.13 -18.01
CA SER A 246 -2.39 -6.56 -19.37
C SER A 246 -3.82 -6.17 -19.76
N ALA A 247 -4.80 -7.02 -19.46
CA ALA A 247 -6.21 -6.77 -19.77
C ALA A 247 -6.78 -5.53 -19.08
N SER A 248 -6.39 -5.22 -17.84
CA SER A 248 -6.90 -4.02 -17.13
C SER A 248 -6.40 -2.73 -17.78
N LEU A 249 -5.13 -2.68 -18.19
CA LEU A 249 -4.59 -1.52 -18.88
C LEU A 249 -5.19 -1.35 -20.29
N LYS A 250 -5.44 -2.47 -21.01
CA LYS A 250 -6.17 -2.45 -22.29
C LYS A 250 -7.56 -1.83 -22.11
N ASN A 251 -8.34 -2.34 -21.15
CA ASN A 251 -9.66 -1.82 -20.87
C ASN A 251 -9.62 -0.34 -20.40
N ALA A 252 -8.58 0.05 -19.66
CA ALA A 252 -8.37 1.44 -19.27
C ALA A 252 -8.25 2.36 -20.50
N LEU A 253 -7.47 1.96 -21.51
CA LEU A 253 -7.34 2.70 -22.77
C LEU A 253 -8.63 2.72 -23.61
N GLU A 254 -9.51 1.73 -23.47
CA GLU A 254 -10.80 1.69 -24.14
C GLU A 254 -11.80 2.67 -23.51
N VAL A 255 -11.87 2.74 -22.17
CA VAL A 255 -12.86 3.51 -21.43
C VAL A 255 -12.46 4.97 -21.17
N ILE A 256 -11.16 5.28 -21.23
CA ILE A 256 -10.66 6.66 -21.00
C ILE A 256 -11.08 7.59 -22.12
N ARG A 257 -11.49 8.83 -21.77
CA ARG A 257 -11.76 9.90 -22.72
C ARG A 257 -10.47 10.44 -23.36
N PRO A 258 -10.57 11.15 -24.50
CA PRO A 258 -9.46 11.97 -24.98
C PRO A 258 -9.02 12.99 -23.93
N ASP A 259 -7.70 13.21 -23.83
CA ASP A 259 -7.03 14.08 -22.84
C ASP A 259 -7.26 13.67 -21.39
N GLY A 260 -7.67 12.40 -21.16
CA GLY A 260 -7.82 11.81 -19.83
C GLY A 260 -6.50 11.30 -19.25
N TRP A 261 -6.54 10.78 -18.04
CA TRP A 261 -5.36 10.25 -17.35
C TRP A 261 -5.56 8.81 -16.87
N ILE A 262 -4.48 8.05 -16.87
CA ILE A 262 -4.41 6.69 -16.31
C ILE A 262 -3.27 6.65 -15.29
N SER A 263 -3.59 6.31 -14.04
CA SER A 263 -2.61 6.02 -12.99
C SER A 263 -2.45 4.51 -12.84
N LYS A 264 -1.26 3.99 -13.17
CA LYS A 264 -0.94 2.58 -13.04
C LYS A 264 -0.19 2.32 -11.73
N VAL A 265 -0.86 1.71 -10.76
CA VAL A 265 -0.30 1.35 -9.44
C VAL A 265 -0.16 -0.17 -9.28
N GLY A 266 -0.98 -0.96 -9.95
CA GLY A 266 -0.92 -2.41 -9.92
C GLY A 266 0.36 -2.95 -10.60
N TRP A 267 1.05 -3.86 -9.90
CA TRP A 267 2.21 -4.57 -10.44
C TRP A 267 1.78 -5.80 -11.23
N GLY A 268 2.47 -6.08 -12.35
CA GLY A 268 2.28 -7.27 -13.17
C GLY A 268 3.48 -7.50 -14.05
N PRO A 269 4.17 -8.68 -13.94
CA PRO A 269 5.38 -8.97 -14.70
C PRO A 269 5.10 -9.38 -16.14
N GLN A 270 3.84 -9.56 -16.52
CA GLN A 270 3.46 -10.02 -17.86
C GLN A 270 3.61 -8.90 -18.88
N PRO A 271 4.15 -9.20 -20.08
CA PRO A 271 4.20 -8.23 -21.17
C PRO A 271 2.79 -7.82 -21.62
N LEU A 272 2.68 -6.64 -22.23
CA LEU A 272 1.45 -6.20 -22.87
C LEU A 272 1.24 -6.95 -24.19
N ASP A 273 0.00 -7.37 -24.45
CA ASP A 273 -0.42 -8.11 -25.64
C ASP A 273 -1.30 -7.27 -26.59
N PHE A 274 -1.20 -5.93 -26.48
CA PHE A 274 -1.98 -4.97 -27.27
C PHE A 274 -1.13 -3.74 -27.64
N SER A 275 -1.61 -2.97 -28.67
CA SER A 275 -0.96 -1.72 -29.08
C SER A 275 -1.24 -0.58 -28.11
N LEU A 276 -0.25 0.30 -27.91
CA LEU A 276 -0.40 1.57 -27.18
C LEU A 276 -0.85 2.73 -28.09
N ASP A 277 -1.17 2.51 -29.37
CA ASP A 277 -1.65 3.56 -30.29
C ASP A 277 -2.86 4.34 -29.74
N PRO A 278 -3.82 3.73 -28.99
CA PRO A 278 -4.92 4.48 -28.37
C PRO A 278 -4.45 5.53 -27.37
N LEU A 279 -3.30 5.33 -26.71
CA LEU A 279 -2.69 6.32 -25.81
C LEU A 279 -2.31 7.59 -26.58
N VAL A 280 -1.70 7.43 -27.77
CA VAL A 280 -1.32 8.55 -28.64
C VAL A 280 -2.56 9.18 -29.27
N ALA A 281 -3.47 8.37 -29.83
CA ALA A 281 -4.66 8.84 -30.53
C ALA A 281 -5.61 9.66 -29.62
N LYS A 282 -5.65 9.35 -28.32
CA LYS A 282 -6.46 10.05 -27.33
C LYS A 282 -5.68 11.08 -26.49
N ASN A 283 -4.39 11.29 -26.75
CA ASN A 283 -3.53 12.18 -25.94
C ASN A 283 -3.58 11.86 -24.43
N VAL A 284 -3.57 10.57 -24.06
CA VAL A 284 -3.75 10.13 -22.67
C VAL A 284 -2.48 10.32 -21.86
N ASN A 285 -2.59 10.87 -20.65
CA ASN A 285 -1.50 10.87 -19.67
C ASN A 285 -1.45 9.52 -18.95
N LEU A 286 -0.45 8.67 -19.26
CA LEU A 286 -0.21 7.41 -18.56
C LEU A 286 0.93 7.59 -17.55
N GLN A 287 0.59 7.53 -16.25
CA GLN A 287 1.56 7.71 -15.16
C GLN A 287 1.69 6.43 -14.32
N GLY A 288 2.93 5.99 -14.09
CA GLY A 288 3.23 5.02 -13.05
C GLY A 288 3.14 5.63 -11.66
N SER A 289 2.56 4.90 -10.70
CA SER A 289 2.52 5.29 -9.31
C SER A 289 3.28 4.27 -8.47
N PHE A 290 4.35 4.71 -7.80
CA PHE A 290 5.20 3.85 -6.99
C PHE A 290 5.36 4.40 -5.58
N SER A 291 4.86 3.63 -4.60
CA SER A 291 5.06 3.91 -3.19
C SER A 291 4.54 5.31 -2.77
N HIS A 292 5.15 5.93 -1.80
CA HIS A 292 4.70 7.16 -1.13
C HIS A 292 5.88 7.85 -0.45
N ASN A 293 5.67 9.07 0.02
CA ASN A 293 6.62 9.85 0.80
C ASN A 293 5.91 10.62 1.93
N TRP A 294 6.68 11.28 2.78
CA TRP A 294 6.25 11.92 4.03
C TRP A 294 4.95 12.76 3.94
N PRO A 295 4.76 13.67 2.97
CA PRO A 295 3.55 14.49 2.92
C PRO A 295 2.25 13.69 2.76
N MET A 296 2.31 12.53 2.11
CA MET A 296 1.14 11.67 1.90
C MET A 296 0.72 11.00 3.20
N TRP A 297 1.68 10.57 4.01
CA TRP A 297 1.43 9.98 5.32
C TRP A 297 0.72 10.93 6.27
N GLU A 298 1.19 12.17 6.37
CA GLU A 298 0.56 13.19 7.21
C GLU A 298 -0.89 13.46 6.78
N ARG A 299 -1.16 13.48 5.48
CA ARG A 299 -2.51 13.67 4.95
C ARG A 299 -3.41 12.49 5.25
N VAL A 300 -2.92 11.27 5.07
CA VAL A 300 -3.66 10.03 5.37
C VAL A 300 -3.96 9.96 6.88
N LEU A 301 -2.98 10.17 7.73
CA LEU A 301 -3.19 10.20 9.19
C LEU A 301 -4.22 11.26 9.60
N ARG A 302 -4.23 12.42 8.93
CA ARG A 302 -5.25 13.44 9.16
C ARG A 302 -6.63 13.00 8.72
N LEU A 303 -6.77 12.27 7.60
CA LEU A 303 -8.05 11.69 7.17
C LEU A 303 -8.58 10.66 8.18
N LEU A 304 -7.69 9.84 8.74
CA LEU A 304 -8.03 8.86 9.78
C LEU A 304 -8.41 9.56 11.09
N GLU A 305 -7.60 10.53 11.54
CA GLU A 305 -7.85 11.29 12.76
C GLU A 305 -9.21 12.01 12.76
N THR A 306 -9.57 12.58 11.60
CA THR A 306 -10.84 13.30 11.41
C THR A 306 -12.01 12.40 10.98
N GLU A 307 -11.80 11.07 11.00
CA GLU A 307 -12.82 10.07 10.65
C GLU A 307 -13.41 10.25 9.23
N LYS A 308 -12.66 10.90 8.33
CA LYS A 308 -13.05 11.06 6.93
C LYS A 308 -12.80 9.79 6.11
N LEU A 309 -11.84 8.97 6.54
CA LEU A 309 -11.55 7.66 5.98
C LEU A 309 -11.80 6.60 7.04
N ASP A 310 -12.83 5.78 6.85
CA ASP A 310 -13.11 4.64 7.72
C ASP A 310 -12.43 3.37 7.14
N LEU A 311 -11.60 2.72 7.95
CA LEU A 311 -10.89 1.49 7.58
C LEU A 311 -11.56 0.21 8.10
N LYS A 312 -12.63 0.33 8.90
CA LYS A 312 -13.33 -0.86 9.44
C LYS A 312 -13.79 -1.82 8.36
N PRO A 313 -14.36 -1.37 7.20
CA PRO A 313 -14.78 -2.28 6.15
C PRO A 313 -13.62 -3.02 5.46
N ILE A 314 -12.40 -2.45 5.52
CA ILE A 314 -11.20 -3.02 4.88
C ILE A 314 -10.55 -4.08 5.76
N LEU A 315 -10.60 -3.91 7.07
CA LEU A 315 -10.04 -4.84 8.03
C LEU A 315 -10.87 -6.13 8.10
N GLY A 316 -10.40 -7.16 7.41
CA GLY A 316 -11.08 -8.45 7.34
C GLY A 316 -10.78 -9.39 8.50
N GLY A 317 -9.66 -9.21 9.19
CA GLY A 317 -9.29 -10.05 10.35
C GLY A 317 -7.98 -9.65 11.00
N VAL A 318 -7.88 -9.97 12.29
CA VAL A 318 -6.66 -9.80 13.11
C VAL A 318 -6.21 -11.18 13.59
N PHE A 319 -4.93 -11.50 13.41
CA PHE A 319 -4.37 -12.83 13.62
C PHE A 319 -3.13 -12.76 14.53
N ALA A 320 -2.91 -13.76 15.35
CA ALA A 320 -1.63 -13.91 16.04
C ALA A 320 -0.51 -14.28 15.04
N ILE A 321 0.73 -13.96 15.34
CA ILE A 321 1.86 -14.26 14.43
C ILE A 321 1.98 -15.75 14.10
N LYS A 322 1.63 -16.63 15.02
CA LYS A 322 1.61 -18.10 14.78
C LYS A 322 0.62 -18.53 13.71
N ASP A 323 -0.42 -17.72 13.47
CA ASP A 323 -1.49 -17.97 12.50
C ASP A 323 -1.27 -17.20 11.19
N TRP A 324 -0.03 -16.76 10.92
CA TRP A 324 0.31 -15.94 9.75
C TRP A 324 -0.12 -16.56 8.41
N GLN A 325 -0.02 -17.90 8.28
CA GLN A 325 -0.45 -18.60 7.06
C GLN A 325 -1.95 -18.42 6.82
N ILE A 326 -2.77 -18.55 7.85
CA ILE A 326 -4.23 -18.35 7.77
C ILE A 326 -4.53 -16.91 7.32
N ALA A 327 -3.80 -15.92 7.87
CA ALA A 327 -3.94 -14.53 7.47
C ALA A 327 -3.63 -14.30 5.98
N PHE A 328 -2.58 -14.96 5.47
CA PHE A 328 -2.17 -14.89 4.07
C PHE A 328 -3.18 -15.60 3.15
N GLU A 329 -3.59 -16.83 3.50
CA GLU A 329 -4.55 -17.63 2.72
C GLU A 329 -5.91 -16.95 2.57
N LYS A 330 -6.47 -16.39 3.65
CA LYS A 330 -7.74 -15.67 3.62
C LYS A 330 -7.69 -14.42 2.75
N MET A 331 -6.59 -13.68 2.78
CA MET A 331 -6.38 -12.54 1.93
C MET A 331 -6.19 -12.95 0.46
N GLN A 332 -5.46 -14.04 0.21
CA GLN A 332 -5.23 -14.56 -1.14
C GLN A 332 -6.51 -15.09 -1.80
N SER A 333 -7.31 -15.85 -1.05
CA SER A 333 -8.58 -16.41 -1.54
C SER A 333 -9.64 -15.34 -1.85
N GLY A 334 -9.46 -14.12 -1.32
CA GLY A 334 -10.46 -13.06 -1.43
C GLY A 334 -11.59 -13.15 -0.40
N GLU A 335 -11.48 -14.06 0.58
CA GLU A 335 -12.43 -14.15 1.70
C GLU A 335 -12.44 -12.86 2.51
N ILE A 336 -11.27 -12.26 2.72
CA ILE A 336 -11.11 -10.96 3.37
C ILE A 336 -10.29 -10.01 2.51
N LEU A 337 -10.47 -8.71 2.73
CA LEU A 337 -9.76 -7.70 1.96
C LEU A 337 -8.36 -7.46 2.50
N LYS A 338 -8.21 -7.29 3.82
CA LYS A 338 -6.94 -7.00 4.50
C LYS A 338 -6.82 -7.82 5.79
N SER A 339 -5.67 -8.41 6.00
CA SER A 339 -5.29 -9.08 7.26
C SER A 339 -4.33 -8.21 8.05
N VAL A 340 -4.45 -8.24 9.37
CA VAL A 340 -3.49 -7.65 10.31
C VAL A 340 -2.93 -8.76 11.20
N ILE A 341 -1.62 -8.79 11.38
CA ILE A 341 -0.91 -9.73 12.26
C ILE A 341 -0.44 -8.98 13.50
N LYS A 342 -0.63 -9.59 14.66
CA LYS A 342 -0.12 -9.14 15.97
C LYS A 342 1.13 -9.95 16.33
N PRO A 343 2.34 -9.36 16.26
CA PRO A 343 3.55 -9.99 16.79
C PRO A 343 3.49 -10.01 18.33
N GLU A 344 3.61 -11.19 18.92
CA GLU A 344 3.61 -11.38 20.39
C GLU A 344 5.03 -11.35 20.97
#